data_fdedd7ffd09b051fdee0bc274462c067
#
_entry.id   fdedd7ffd09b051fdee0bc274462c067
#
_cell.length_a   1.000
_cell.length_b   1.000
_cell.length_c   1.000
_cell.angle_alpha   90.00
_cell.angle_beta   90.00
_cell.angle_gamma   90.00
#
_symmetry.space_group_name_H-M   'P 1'
#
loop_
_entity.id
_entity.type
_entity.pdbx_description
1 polymer ?
#
loop_
_entity_poly.entity_id
_entity_poly.type
_entity_poly.pdbx_seq_one_letter_code
_entity_poly.pdbx_strand_id
1 'polypeptide(L)'
;MTLTKISPGQPLTDIQKNGLQLVSLLTGGKRDVILAIDVTESVGFNDQGRIRLRQIITDSLKTGDSVYVVPFAQNLVFDDVISVENPLGTPIYFGQKNTENIDKVLAKIPFSSDPNRYGTDIQKAELTIYQGIAQINQNRVSKNQLIKPQSVVWITDAPLFTQPGINSQIWTETPADSPLRIATSPESQERQKWIETLPLKQRSLTIVTQSSKDYQLSVVDINPTIQEFCTPAPGGQETCLVNPYLLKRLWFPSLILLLLIAAGVWSLCKFARLQKKWKLRIRFEDNTEDEEKLCILPNKKKIGIGEDSPNSIDCPGGEIRGHLQRQGEKLYLVPTPEGNIQLNNKKVTSKTLITNSRFTLNCPDSRQRDYQINVKIEK
;
A
#
# COMPACT_ATOMS: atom_id res chain seq x y z
N MET A 1 -32.95 -20.75 5.57
CA MET A 1 -32.46 -19.37 5.82
C MET A 1 -32.11 -18.82 4.45
N THR A 2 -32.86 -17.85 3.92
CA THR A 2 -32.55 -17.25 2.62
C THR A 2 -31.32 -16.37 2.79
N LEU A 3 -30.24 -16.73 2.10
CA LEU A 3 -29.07 -15.89 1.96
C LEU A 3 -29.54 -14.51 1.44
N THR A 4 -29.14 -13.45 2.09
CA THR A 4 -29.43 -12.09 1.59
C THR A 4 -28.72 -11.97 0.26
N LYS A 5 -29.47 -11.96 -0.82
CA LYS A 5 -28.93 -11.89 -2.18
C LYS A 5 -28.24 -10.54 -2.36
N ILE A 6 -26.93 -10.58 -2.59
CA ILE A 6 -26.19 -9.37 -2.98
C ILE A 6 -26.09 -9.31 -4.48
N SER A 7 -26.23 -8.13 -5.04
CA SER A 7 -26.04 -7.87 -6.46
C SER A 7 -24.72 -7.15 -6.70
N PRO A 8 -24.10 -7.31 -7.88
CA PRO A 8 -22.93 -6.54 -8.23
C PRO A 8 -23.27 -5.05 -8.19
N GLY A 9 -22.48 -4.29 -7.45
CA GLY A 9 -22.62 -2.83 -7.35
C GLY A 9 -22.10 -2.10 -8.58
N GLN A 10 -22.02 -0.79 -8.49
CA GLN A 10 -21.37 0.02 -9.52
C GLN A 10 -19.88 -0.27 -9.61
N PRO A 11 -19.25 -0.16 -10.78
CA PRO A 11 -17.83 -0.35 -10.91
C PRO A 11 -17.06 0.66 -10.04
N LEU A 12 -16.06 0.16 -9.33
CA LEU A 12 -15.22 0.98 -8.46
C LEU A 12 -14.44 2.03 -9.27
N THR A 13 -14.33 3.23 -8.70
CA THR A 13 -13.41 4.24 -9.21
C THR A 13 -11.95 3.81 -8.99
N ASP A 14 -11.03 4.39 -9.75
CA ASP A 14 -9.60 4.04 -9.62
C ASP A 14 -9.05 4.41 -8.23
N ILE A 15 -9.57 5.47 -7.61
CA ILE A 15 -9.21 5.85 -6.23
C ILE A 15 -9.66 4.75 -5.25
N GLN A 16 -10.86 4.24 -5.39
CA GLN A 16 -11.37 3.15 -4.56
C GLN A 16 -10.57 1.86 -4.78
N LYS A 17 -10.29 1.49 -6.04
CA LYS A 17 -9.45 0.32 -6.38
C LYS A 17 -8.08 0.41 -5.71
N ASN A 18 -7.38 1.53 -5.89
CA ASN A 18 -6.06 1.76 -5.31
C ASN A 18 -6.11 1.77 -3.78
N GLY A 19 -7.14 2.37 -3.19
CA GLY A 19 -7.34 2.38 -1.75
C GLY A 19 -7.55 0.99 -1.17
N LEU A 20 -8.40 0.16 -1.79
CA LEU A 20 -8.63 -1.23 -1.39
C LEU A 20 -7.38 -2.08 -1.56
N GLN A 21 -6.62 -1.88 -2.65
CA GLN A 21 -5.36 -2.55 -2.88
C GLN A 21 -4.33 -2.21 -1.77
N LEU A 22 -4.24 -0.95 -1.39
CA LEU A 22 -3.37 -0.52 -0.29
C LEU A 22 -3.80 -1.15 1.04
N VAL A 23 -5.10 -1.17 1.36
CA VAL A 23 -5.62 -1.83 2.56
C VAL A 23 -5.32 -3.33 2.54
N SER A 24 -5.41 -3.99 1.38
CA SER A 24 -5.14 -5.42 1.26
C SER A 24 -3.67 -5.79 1.54
N LEU A 25 -2.73 -4.88 1.28
CA LEU A 25 -1.32 -5.10 1.65
C LEU A 25 -1.14 -5.24 3.17
N LEU A 26 -2.03 -4.65 3.96
CA LEU A 26 -2.03 -4.78 5.43
C LEU A 26 -2.42 -6.18 5.92
N THR A 27 -2.98 -7.02 5.05
CA THR A 27 -3.32 -8.42 5.40
C THR A 27 -2.11 -9.34 5.51
N GLY A 28 -0.91 -8.86 5.15
CA GLY A 28 0.31 -9.67 5.17
C GLY A 28 0.30 -10.81 4.14
N GLY A 29 -0.39 -10.61 3.01
CA GLY A 29 -0.48 -11.59 1.93
C GLY A 29 -1.45 -12.76 2.16
N LYS A 30 -2.19 -12.74 3.26
CA LYS A 30 -3.27 -13.73 3.54
C LYS A 30 -4.41 -13.52 2.55
N ARG A 31 -4.86 -14.61 1.93
CA ARG A 31 -5.96 -14.60 0.95
C ARG A 31 -7.01 -15.66 1.26
N ASP A 32 -8.15 -15.54 0.60
CA ASP A 32 -9.14 -16.61 0.54
C ASP A 32 -8.92 -17.39 -0.76
N VAL A 33 -8.84 -18.70 -0.66
CA VAL A 33 -8.71 -19.59 -1.81
C VAL A 33 -9.93 -20.50 -1.84
N ILE A 34 -10.68 -20.42 -2.93
CA ILE A 34 -11.83 -21.25 -3.18
C ILE A 34 -11.40 -22.37 -4.12
N LEU A 35 -11.45 -23.59 -3.65
CA LEU A 35 -11.24 -24.80 -4.46
C LEU A 35 -12.60 -25.23 -5.00
N ALA A 36 -12.93 -24.81 -6.21
CA ALA A 36 -14.14 -25.18 -6.92
C ALA A 36 -13.85 -26.49 -7.69
N ILE A 37 -14.39 -27.59 -7.20
CA ILE A 37 -14.06 -28.93 -7.69
C ILE A 37 -15.30 -29.58 -8.26
N ASP A 38 -15.23 -29.88 -9.54
CA ASP A 38 -16.24 -30.67 -10.22
C ASP A 38 -16.18 -32.12 -9.73
N VAL A 39 -17.28 -32.61 -9.18
CA VAL A 39 -17.38 -33.97 -8.61
C VAL A 39 -18.32 -34.88 -9.41
N THR A 40 -18.54 -34.52 -10.67
CA THR A 40 -19.30 -35.35 -11.59
C THR A 40 -18.48 -36.57 -12.03
N GLU A 41 -19.17 -37.58 -12.57
CA GLU A 41 -18.55 -38.82 -13.01
C GLU A 41 -17.52 -38.60 -14.12
N SER A 42 -17.71 -37.55 -14.95
CA SER A 42 -16.77 -37.19 -16.03
C SER A 42 -15.37 -36.84 -15.51
N VAL A 43 -15.28 -36.26 -14.32
CA VAL A 43 -14.02 -35.87 -13.67
C VAL A 43 -13.33 -37.04 -12.96
N GLY A 44 -13.97 -38.18 -12.78
CA GLY A 44 -13.46 -39.47 -12.29
C GLY A 44 -12.16 -39.42 -11.47
N PHE A 45 -12.25 -39.12 -10.17
CA PHE A 45 -11.07 -39.09 -9.31
C PHE A 45 -10.61 -40.51 -8.98
N ASN A 46 -9.87 -41.12 -9.91
CA ASN A 46 -9.07 -42.31 -9.63
C ASN A 46 -7.85 -41.93 -8.76
N ASP A 47 -7.06 -42.92 -8.34
CA ASP A 47 -5.87 -42.67 -7.51
C ASP A 47 -4.91 -41.69 -8.14
N GLN A 48 -4.77 -41.68 -9.46
CA GLN A 48 -3.92 -40.68 -10.17
C GLN A 48 -4.51 -39.28 -10.09
N GLY A 49 -5.82 -39.14 -10.22
CA GLY A 49 -6.51 -37.87 -10.03
C GLY A 49 -6.32 -37.30 -8.63
N ARG A 50 -6.37 -38.14 -7.60
CA ARG A 50 -6.11 -37.72 -6.20
C ARG A 50 -4.67 -37.25 -6.00
N ILE A 51 -3.68 -37.95 -6.56
CA ILE A 51 -2.27 -37.54 -6.51
C ILE A 51 -2.10 -36.17 -7.19
N ARG A 52 -2.72 -35.99 -8.34
CA ARG A 52 -2.66 -34.74 -9.11
C ARG A 52 -3.31 -33.60 -8.35
N LEU A 53 -4.48 -33.83 -7.79
CA LEU A 53 -5.20 -32.85 -6.97
C LEU A 53 -4.37 -32.45 -5.75
N ARG A 54 -3.74 -33.41 -5.07
CA ARG A 54 -2.80 -33.14 -3.98
C ARG A 54 -1.65 -32.23 -4.43
N GLN A 55 -1.09 -32.43 -5.60
CA GLN A 55 -0.04 -31.60 -6.16
C GLN A 55 -0.56 -30.16 -6.44
N ILE A 56 -1.74 -30.05 -7.07
CA ILE A 56 -2.38 -28.75 -7.36
C ILE A 56 -2.61 -27.96 -6.06
N ILE A 57 -3.17 -28.62 -5.05
CA ILE A 57 -3.41 -28.02 -3.73
C ILE A 57 -2.08 -27.56 -3.14
N THR A 58 -1.05 -28.43 -3.19
CA THR A 58 0.29 -28.13 -2.69
C THR A 58 0.90 -26.90 -3.38
N ASP A 59 0.74 -26.78 -4.68
CA ASP A 59 1.36 -25.71 -5.48
C ASP A 59 0.57 -24.39 -5.40
N SER A 60 -0.75 -24.48 -5.24
CA SER A 60 -1.65 -23.31 -5.25
C SER A 60 -1.80 -22.64 -3.89
N LEU A 61 -1.68 -23.37 -2.78
CA LEU A 61 -1.90 -22.84 -1.44
C LEU A 61 -0.62 -22.30 -0.79
N LYS A 62 -0.81 -21.24 0.00
CA LYS A 62 0.26 -20.58 0.77
C LYS A 62 -0.10 -20.55 2.25
N THR A 63 0.93 -20.49 3.09
CA THR A 63 0.76 -20.27 4.53
C THR A 63 -0.04 -19.00 4.80
N GLY A 64 -1.09 -19.13 5.60
CA GLY A 64 -1.99 -18.03 5.94
C GLY A 64 -3.26 -17.97 5.07
N ASP A 65 -3.38 -18.80 4.04
CA ASP A 65 -4.60 -18.88 3.22
C ASP A 65 -5.78 -19.40 4.05
N SER A 66 -6.97 -18.88 3.77
CA SER A 66 -8.25 -19.46 4.23
C SER A 66 -8.86 -20.22 3.06
N VAL A 67 -8.92 -21.54 3.16
CA VAL A 67 -9.31 -22.42 2.04
C VAL A 67 -10.75 -22.84 2.19
N TYR A 68 -11.56 -22.53 1.20
CA TYR A 68 -12.93 -23.00 1.05
C TYR A 68 -12.95 -24.12 0.02
N VAL A 69 -13.43 -25.30 0.41
CA VAL A 69 -13.60 -26.44 -0.50
C VAL A 69 -15.05 -26.45 -0.95
N VAL A 70 -15.26 -26.25 -2.24
CA VAL A 70 -16.59 -26.12 -2.85
C VAL A 70 -16.76 -27.16 -3.95
N PRO A 71 -17.17 -28.39 -3.59
CA PRO A 71 -17.54 -29.39 -4.58
C PRO A 71 -18.83 -28.98 -5.29
N PHE A 72 -18.90 -29.20 -6.58
CA PHE A 72 -20.10 -28.90 -7.36
C PHE A 72 -20.38 -29.96 -8.44
N ALA A 73 -21.64 -30.07 -8.80
CA ALA A 73 -22.18 -30.84 -9.90
C ALA A 73 -23.37 -30.04 -10.49
N GLN A 74 -24.58 -30.61 -10.51
CA GLN A 74 -25.81 -29.84 -10.80
C GLN A 74 -26.06 -28.73 -9.77
N ASN A 75 -25.61 -28.95 -8.54
CA ASN A 75 -25.68 -28.00 -7.44
C ASN A 75 -24.34 -27.99 -6.68
N LEU A 76 -24.16 -26.99 -5.85
CA LEU A 76 -23.05 -27.01 -4.90
C LEU A 76 -23.33 -28.07 -3.83
N VAL A 77 -22.31 -28.85 -3.52
CA VAL A 77 -22.40 -29.93 -2.55
C VAL A 77 -21.69 -29.49 -1.28
N PHE A 78 -22.42 -29.05 -0.28
CA PHE A 78 -21.87 -28.65 1.00
C PHE A 78 -22.20 -29.68 2.08
N ASP A 79 -21.17 -30.16 2.76
CA ASP A 79 -21.32 -30.95 3.99
C ASP A 79 -21.45 -30.08 5.24
N ASP A 80 -21.08 -28.79 5.12
CA ASP A 80 -21.05 -27.83 6.22
C ASP A 80 -22.30 -26.94 6.27
N VAL A 81 -22.56 -26.39 7.45
CA VAL A 81 -23.63 -25.41 7.64
C VAL A 81 -23.28 -24.11 6.91
N ILE A 82 -24.03 -23.80 5.88
CA ILE A 82 -23.95 -22.54 5.16
C ILE A 82 -24.62 -21.45 6.00
N SER A 83 -23.93 -20.35 6.19
CA SER A 83 -24.47 -19.18 6.90
C SER A 83 -24.41 -17.93 6.01
N VAL A 84 -25.11 -16.88 6.41
CA VAL A 84 -25.02 -15.58 5.73
C VAL A 84 -23.59 -15.01 5.79
N GLU A 85 -22.82 -15.37 6.81
CA GLU A 85 -21.45 -14.89 6.97
C GLU A 85 -20.44 -15.67 6.12
N ASN A 86 -20.67 -16.96 5.98
CA ASN A 86 -19.82 -17.89 5.23
C ASN A 86 -20.64 -18.70 4.23
N PRO A 87 -21.09 -18.09 3.12
CA PRO A 87 -21.97 -18.73 2.15
C PRO A 87 -21.29 -19.87 1.37
N LEU A 88 -19.97 -19.97 1.43
CA LEU A 88 -19.18 -21.06 0.81
C LEU A 88 -18.71 -22.09 1.85
N GLY A 89 -19.38 -22.17 3.01
CA GLY A 89 -19.05 -23.09 4.09
C GLY A 89 -17.93 -22.60 4.99
N THR A 90 -17.42 -23.51 5.83
CA THR A 90 -16.39 -23.19 6.82
C THR A 90 -14.99 -23.28 6.21
N PRO A 91 -14.18 -22.19 6.26
CA PRO A 91 -12.85 -22.23 5.70
C PRO A 91 -11.88 -23.05 6.56
N ILE A 92 -10.98 -23.75 5.88
CA ILE A 92 -9.82 -24.40 6.50
C ILE A 92 -8.69 -23.39 6.55
N TYR A 93 -8.16 -23.09 7.73
CA TYR A 93 -7.00 -22.22 7.86
C TYR A 93 -5.71 -22.99 7.54
N PHE A 94 -5.01 -22.57 6.49
CA PHE A 94 -3.78 -23.21 6.03
C PHE A 94 -2.56 -22.59 6.74
N GLY A 95 -2.30 -23.06 7.97
CA GLY A 95 -1.27 -22.50 8.85
C GLY A 95 0.14 -22.78 8.37
N GLN A 96 0.43 -24.03 7.99
CA GLN A 96 1.71 -24.47 7.47
C GLN A 96 1.50 -25.37 6.25
N LYS A 97 2.44 -25.33 5.30
CA LYS A 97 2.44 -26.19 4.13
C LYS A 97 3.00 -27.56 4.51
N ASN A 98 2.20 -28.35 5.22
CA ASN A 98 2.53 -29.70 5.63
C ASN A 98 1.46 -30.69 5.15
N THR A 99 1.80 -31.97 5.22
CA THR A 99 0.94 -33.08 4.78
C THR A 99 -0.41 -33.06 5.51
N GLU A 100 -0.43 -32.79 6.81
CA GLU A 100 -1.64 -32.78 7.63
C GLU A 100 -2.67 -31.74 7.14
N ASN A 101 -2.22 -30.51 6.84
CA ASN A 101 -3.13 -29.48 6.36
C ASN A 101 -3.63 -29.77 4.93
N ILE A 102 -2.79 -30.39 4.10
CA ILE A 102 -3.20 -30.83 2.76
C ILE A 102 -4.23 -31.92 2.87
N ASP A 103 -4.04 -32.89 3.76
CA ASP A 103 -4.98 -33.99 3.99
C ASP A 103 -6.32 -33.50 4.55
N LYS A 104 -6.33 -32.47 5.41
CA LYS A 104 -7.56 -31.81 5.87
C LYS A 104 -8.36 -31.21 4.70
N VAL A 105 -7.68 -30.61 3.74
CA VAL A 105 -8.33 -30.06 2.54
C VAL A 105 -8.88 -31.19 1.68
N LEU A 106 -8.09 -32.25 1.45
CA LEU A 106 -8.50 -33.41 0.67
C LEU A 106 -9.67 -34.17 1.29
N ALA A 107 -9.73 -34.27 2.63
CA ALA A 107 -10.81 -34.93 3.34
C ALA A 107 -12.18 -34.26 3.17
N LYS A 108 -12.20 -32.97 2.78
CA LYS A 108 -13.44 -32.24 2.47
C LYS A 108 -13.96 -32.48 1.05
N ILE A 109 -13.21 -33.20 0.23
CA ILE A 109 -13.60 -33.47 -1.15
C ILE A 109 -14.32 -34.87 -1.18
N PRO A 110 -15.57 -34.90 -1.62
CA PRO A 110 -16.30 -36.16 -1.72
C PRO A 110 -15.79 -36.99 -2.90
N PHE A 111 -14.83 -37.87 -2.66
CA PHE A 111 -14.25 -38.71 -3.70
C PHE A 111 -15.12 -39.94 -4.06
N SER A 112 -16.21 -40.19 -3.35
CA SER A 112 -17.13 -41.25 -3.68
C SER A 112 -17.94 -40.87 -4.91
N SER A 113 -17.95 -41.73 -5.93
CA SER A 113 -18.87 -41.59 -7.06
C SER A 113 -20.30 -41.72 -6.53
N ASP A 114 -21.08 -40.68 -6.65
CA ASP A 114 -22.50 -40.71 -6.38
C ASP A 114 -23.24 -40.79 -7.70
N PRO A 115 -23.93 -41.92 -8.00
CA PRO A 115 -24.63 -42.05 -9.26
C PRO A 115 -25.76 -41.03 -9.47
N ASN A 116 -26.12 -40.27 -8.44
CA ASN A 116 -27.11 -39.21 -8.55
C ASN A 116 -26.50 -37.84 -8.92
N ARG A 117 -25.19 -37.75 -9.10
CA ARG A 117 -24.49 -36.52 -9.50
C ARG A 117 -24.27 -36.47 -11.02
N TYR A 118 -25.36 -36.56 -11.76
CA TYR A 118 -25.31 -36.38 -13.22
C TYR A 118 -25.28 -34.94 -13.62
N GLY A 119 -24.40 -34.60 -14.55
CA GLY A 119 -24.29 -33.27 -15.15
C GLY A 119 -23.63 -32.21 -14.28
N THR A 120 -23.10 -31.20 -14.95
CA THR A 120 -22.40 -30.07 -14.36
C THR A 120 -23.10 -28.78 -14.72
N ASP A 121 -23.66 -28.05 -13.75
CA ASP A 121 -24.12 -26.68 -13.98
C ASP A 121 -23.03 -25.69 -13.61
N ILE A 122 -22.05 -25.55 -14.54
CA ILE A 122 -20.91 -24.65 -14.34
C ILE A 122 -21.33 -23.18 -14.21
N GLN A 123 -22.37 -22.75 -14.92
CA GLN A 123 -22.85 -21.38 -14.82
C GLN A 123 -23.47 -21.09 -13.46
N LYS A 124 -24.17 -22.05 -12.87
CA LYS A 124 -24.70 -21.95 -11.52
C LYS A 124 -23.58 -21.95 -10.47
N ALA A 125 -22.56 -22.78 -10.66
CA ALA A 125 -21.39 -22.81 -9.80
C ALA A 125 -20.65 -21.45 -9.82
N GLU A 126 -20.41 -20.90 -11.01
CA GLU A 126 -19.81 -19.56 -11.16
C GLU A 126 -20.62 -18.49 -10.43
N LEU A 127 -21.93 -18.40 -10.70
CA LEU A 127 -22.81 -17.43 -10.06
C LEU A 127 -22.73 -17.53 -8.52
N THR A 128 -22.91 -18.76 -7.99
CA THR A 128 -22.95 -18.97 -6.55
C THR A 128 -21.61 -18.70 -5.87
N ILE A 129 -20.52 -19.10 -6.51
CA ILE A 129 -19.17 -18.86 -5.96
C ILE A 129 -18.85 -17.37 -5.97
N TYR A 130 -19.09 -16.65 -7.06
CA TYR A 130 -18.82 -15.21 -7.13
C TYR A 130 -19.68 -14.40 -6.17
N GLN A 131 -20.95 -14.74 -6.01
CA GLN A 131 -21.80 -14.17 -4.97
C GLN A 131 -21.26 -14.47 -3.57
N GLY A 132 -20.86 -15.71 -3.33
CA GLY A 132 -20.36 -16.15 -2.03
C GLY A 132 -19.09 -15.43 -1.59
N ILE A 133 -18.09 -15.30 -2.47
CA ILE A 133 -16.85 -14.58 -2.16
C ILE A 133 -17.09 -13.08 -1.94
N ALA A 134 -18.01 -12.50 -2.72
CA ALA A 134 -18.45 -11.14 -2.54
C ALA A 134 -19.10 -10.93 -1.17
N GLN A 135 -20.00 -11.84 -0.78
CA GLN A 135 -20.68 -11.80 0.53
C GLN A 135 -19.69 -11.88 1.69
N ILE A 136 -18.69 -12.75 1.62
CA ILE A 136 -17.66 -12.89 2.65
C ILE A 136 -16.92 -11.56 2.86
N ASN A 137 -16.51 -10.91 1.79
CA ASN A 137 -15.81 -9.64 1.90
C ASN A 137 -16.74 -8.49 2.33
N GLN A 138 -17.98 -8.47 1.89
CA GLN A 138 -18.96 -7.50 2.36
C GLN A 138 -19.20 -7.61 3.86
N ASN A 139 -19.32 -8.84 4.37
CA ASN A 139 -19.44 -9.07 5.79
C ASN A 139 -18.21 -8.60 6.58
N ARG A 140 -17.01 -8.72 6.00
CA ARG A 140 -15.80 -8.15 6.59
C ARG A 140 -15.85 -6.62 6.62
N VAL A 141 -16.28 -5.99 5.53
CA VAL A 141 -16.41 -4.53 5.47
C VAL A 141 -17.42 -4.03 6.49
N SER A 142 -18.61 -4.64 6.59
CA SER A 142 -19.65 -4.27 7.56
C SER A 142 -19.18 -4.43 9.00
N LYS A 143 -18.38 -5.46 9.30
CA LYS A 143 -17.77 -5.70 10.61
C LYS A 143 -16.47 -4.94 10.83
N ASN A 144 -16.09 -4.07 9.90
CA ASN A 144 -14.82 -3.35 9.91
C ASN A 144 -13.60 -4.26 10.05
N GLN A 145 -13.64 -5.45 9.46
CA GLN A 145 -12.51 -6.37 9.35
C GLN A 145 -11.70 -6.09 8.08
N LEU A 146 -10.47 -6.62 8.02
CA LEU A 146 -9.65 -6.51 6.82
C LEU A 146 -10.20 -7.41 5.72
N ILE A 147 -10.43 -6.83 4.55
CA ILE A 147 -10.72 -7.59 3.34
C ILE A 147 -9.49 -8.38 2.91
N LYS A 148 -9.73 -9.50 2.23
CA LYS A 148 -8.66 -10.34 1.70
C LYS A 148 -8.75 -10.43 0.19
N PRO A 149 -7.61 -10.53 -0.51
CA PRO A 149 -7.59 -10.97 -1.90
C PRO A 149 -8.17 -12.39 -1.99
N GLN A 150 -8.77 -12.69 -3.12
CA GLN A 150 -9.47 -13.96 -3.34
C GLN A 150 -8.94 -14.63 -4.61
N SER A 151 -8.92 -15.96 -4.61
CA SER A 151 -8.56 -16.75 -5.80
C SER A 151 -9.51 -17.94 -5.86
N VAL A 152 -10.07 -18.19 -7.03
CA VAL A 152 -10.86 -19.39 -7.30
C VAL A 152 -10.04 -20.33 -8.16
N VAL A 153 -9.81 -21.54 -7.66
CA VAL A 153 -9.13 -22.61 -8.37
C VAL A 153 -10.20 -23.57 -8.88
N TRP A 154 -10.47 -23.48 -10.16
CA TRP A 154 -11.43 -24.33 -10.84
C TRP A 154 -10.78 -25.61 -11.32
N ILE A 155 -11.38 -26.75 -10.97
CA ILE A 155 -10.96 -28.07 -11.42
C ILE A 155 -12.20 -28.70 -12.06
N THR A 156 -12.32 -28.54 -13.38
CA THR A 156 -13.49 -28.96 -14.17
C THR A 156 -13.09 -29.15 -15.61
N ASP A 157 -13.82 -29.98 -16.36
CA ASP A 157 -13.73 -30.10 -17.80
C ASP A 157 -14.72 -29.15 -18.52
N ALA A 158 -15.63 -28.50 -17.77
CA ALA A 158 -16.56 -27.54 -18.32
C ALA A 158 -15.89 -26.17 -18.59
N PRO A 159 -16.25 -25.49 -19.69
CA PRO A 159 -15.70 -24.20 -20.04
C PRO A 159 -16.20 -23.08 -19.10
N LEU A 160 -15.30 -22.23 -18.64
CA LEU A 160 -15.59 -21.06 -17.80
C LEU A 160 -15.92 -19.82 -18.66
N PHE A 161 -16.65 -18.88 -18.08
CA PHE A 161 -16.96 -17.57 -18.66
C PHE A 161 -17.69 -17.65 -20.02
N THR A 162 -18.47 -18.69 -20.22
CA THR A 162 -19.26 -18.82 -21.44
C THR A 162 -20.33 -17.74 -21.55
N GLN A 163 -20.81 -17.50 -22.78
CA GLN A 163 -21.94 -16.61 -23.02
C GLN A 163 -23.18 -17.04 -22.22
N PRO A 164 -24.06 -16.11 -21.84
CA PRO A 164 -25.30 -16.44 -21.15
C PRO A 164 -26.15 -17.43 -21.92
N GLY A 165 -26.79 -18.33 -21.21
CA GLY A 165 -27.64 -19.36 -21.78
C GLY A 165 -26.88 -20.60 -22.22
N ILE A 166 -27.59 -21.51 -22.93
CA ILE A 166 -26.99 -22.72 -23.46
C ILE A 166 -26.30 -22.42 -24.78
N ASN A 167 -25.08 -22.93 -24.90
CA ASN A 167 -24.38 -22.98 -26.17
C ASN A 167 -23.85 -24.41 -26.41
N SER A 168 -23.24 -24.68 -27.55
CA SER A 168 -22.71 -25.99 -27.91
C SER A 168 -21.64 -26.56 -27.01
N GLN A 169 -21.05 -25.75 -26.13
CA GLN A 169 -19.98 -26.15 -25.24
C GLN A 169 -20.48 -26.70 -23.88
N ILE A 170 -21.65 -26.21 -23.42
CA ILE A 170 -22.15 -26.51 -22.06
C ILE A 170 -23.54 -27.15 -22.06
N TRP A 171 -24.21 -27.28 -23.20
CA TRP A 171 -25.63 -27.65 -23.26
C TRP A 171 -25.93 -29.05 -22.69
N THR A 172 -24.99 -29.99 -22.81
CA THR A 172 -25.20 -31.37 -22.38
C THR A 172 -25.17 -31.53 -20.87
N GLU A 173 -24.50 -30.64 -20.18
CA GLU A 173 -24.20 -30.77 -18.76
C GLU A 173 -25.12 -29.92 -17.88
N THR A 174 -25.63 -28.81 -18.41
CA THR A 174 -26.58 -27.97 -17.67
C THR A 174 -27.94 -28.66 -17.52
N PRO A 175 -28.49 -28.79 -16.31
CA PRO A 175 -29.80 -29.44 -16.09
C PRO A 175 -30.92 -28.84 -16.89
N ALA A 176 -31.89 -29.68 -17.30
CA ALA A 176 -32.97 -29.25 -18.18
C ALA A 176 -33.87 -28.16 -17.58
N ASP A 177 -34.00 -28.13 -16.26
CA ASP A 177 -34.77 -27.17 -15.49
C ASP A 177 -33.98 -25.94 -15.01
N SER A 178 -32.70 -25.87 -15.34
CA SER A 178 -31.86 -24.75 -14.93
C SER A 178 -32.31 -23.47 -15.64
N PRO A 179 -32.57 -22.36 -14.89
CA PRO A 179 -32.88 -21.07 -15.46
C PRO A 179 -31.72 -20.49 -16.28
N LEU A 180 -30.49 -20.96 -16.02
CA LEU A 180 -29.29 -20.54 -16.74
C LEU A 180 -29.25 -21.04 -18.19
N ARG A 181 -30.12 -21.98 -18.56
CA ARG A 181 -30.32 -22.37 -19.97
C ARG A 181 -30.87 -21.24 -20.84
N ILE A 182 -31.52 -20.24 -20.22
CA ILE A 182 -32.15 -19.11 -20.90
C ILE A 182 -31.27 -17.88 -20.72
N ALA A 183 -30.74 -17.36 -21.81
CA ALA A 183 -29.83 -16.21 -21.80
C ALA A 183 -30.44 -14.95 -21.13
N THR A 184 -31.76 -14.78 -21.28
CA THR A 184 -32.49 -13.62 -20.73
C THR A 184 -33.05 -13.85 -19.34
N SER A 185 -32.78 -14.99 -18.72
CA SER A 185 -33.22 -15.24 -17.33
C SER A 185 -32.53 -14.29 -16.35
N PRO A 186 -33.17 -13.96 -15.23
CA PRO A 186 -32.56 -13.14 -14.19
C PRO A 186 -31.22 -13.69 -13.70
N GLU A 187 -31.11 -15.00 -13.56
CA GLU A 187 -29.92 -15.70 -13.10
C GLU A 187 -28.77 -15.59 -14.12
N SER A 188 -29.07 -15.77 -15.41
CA SER A 188 -28.07 -15.61 -16.47
C SER A 188 -27.56 -14.18 -16.55
N GLN A 189 -28.44 -13.19 -16.45
CA GLN A 189 -28.08 -11.79 -16.47
C GLN A 189 -27.28 -11.38 -15.20
N GLU A 190 -27.63 -11.94 -14.05
CA GLU A 190 -26.89 -11.70 -12.81
C GLU A 190 -25.50 -12.30 -12.88
N ARG A 191 -25.36 -13.56 -13.36
CA ARG A 191 -24.05 -14.19 -13.59
C ARG A 191 -23.18 -13.33 -14.52
N GLN A 192 -23.75 -12.84 -15.62
CA GLN A 192 -23.03 -12.01 -16.57
C GLN A 192 -22.52 -10.72 -15.92
N LYS A 193 -23.37 -10.05 -15.13
CA LYS A 193 -22.94 -8.86 -14.37
C LYS A 193 -21.79 -9.15 -13.42
N TRP A 194 -21.80 -10.29 -12.72
CA TRP A 194 -20.70 -10.69 -11.87
C TRP A 194 -19.39 -10.87 -12.65
N ILE A 195 -19.45 -11.54 -13.80
CA ILE A 195 -18.29 -11.76 -14.66
C ILE A 195 -17.74 -10.44 -15.22
N GLU A 196 -18.58 -9.52 -15.65
CA GLU A 196 -18.17 -8.22 -16.21
C GLU A 196 -17.60 -7.26 -15.17
N THR A 197 -18.10 -7.31 -13.96
CA THR A 197 -17.73 -6.35 -12.91
C THR A 197 -16.56 -6.83 -12.05
N LEU A 198 -16.34 -8.15 -11.91
CA LEU A 198 -15.18 -8.66 -11.17
C LEU A 198 -13.89 -8.47 -11.98
N PRO A 199 -12.82 -7.96 -11.38
CA PRO A 199 -11.52 -7.86 -12.03
C PRO A 199 -10.86 -9.26 -12.12
N LEU A 200 -11.44 -10.13 -12.93
CA LEU A 200 -11.03 -11.51 -13.10
C LEU A 200 -9.76 -11.59 -13.94
N LYS A 201 -8.76 -12.28 -13.43
CA LYS A 201 -7.56 -12.63 -14.17
C LYS A 201 -7.42 -14.14 -14.23
N GLN A 202 -7.80 -14.71 -15.36
CA GLN A 202 -7.73 -16.15 -15.57
C GLN A 202 -6.33 -16.60 -16.00
N ARG A 203 -5.88 -17.68 -15.40
CA ARG A 203 -4.71 -18.46 -15.81
C ARG A 203 -5.16 -19.91 -16.00
N SER A 204 -5.03 -20.46 -17.18
CA SER A 204 -5.41 -21.84 -17.46
C SER A 204 -4.17 -22.70 -17.64
N LEU A 205 -4.19 -23.88 -17.05
CA LEU A 205 -3.19 -24.92 -17.22
C LEU A 205 -3.92 -26.16 -17.70
N THR A 206 -3.57 -26.64 -18.86
CA THR A 206 -4.11 -27.91 -19.39
C THR A 206 -3.46 -29.07 -18.64
N ILE A 207 -4.25 -29.90 -18.01
CA ILE A 207 -3.78 -31.14 -17.39
C ILE A 207 -4.16 -32.29 -18.33
N VAL A 208 -3.16 -32.83 -19.01
CA VAL A 208 -3.37 -34.03 -19.84
C VAL A 208 -3.46 -35.24 -18.93
N THR A 209 -4.57 -35.95 -18.97
CA THR A 209 -4.73 -37.24 -18.29
C THR A 209 -4.50 -38.39 -19.30
N GLN A 210 -4.06 -39.55 -18.79
CA GLN A 210 -3.85 -40.73 -19.65
C GLN A 210 -5.16 -41.31 -20.25
N SER A 211 -6.29 -40.84 -19.75
CA SER A 211 -7.63 -41.32 -20.22
C SER A 211 -8.30 -40.31 -21.15
N SER A 212 -7.64 -39.89 -22.22
CA SER A 212 -8.17 -39.14 -23.37
C SER A 212 -9.15 -37.96 -23.09
N LYS A 213 -9.38 -37.55 -21.88
CA LYS A 213 -10.13 -36.36 -21.50
C LYS A 213 -9.17 -35.35 -20.88
N ASP A 214 -9.04 -34.21 -21.52
CA ASP A 214 -8.22 -33.11 -21.04
C ASP A 214 -9.01 -32.33 -19.98
N TYR A 215 -8.53 -32.34 -18.72
CA TYR A 215 -9.05 -31.43 -17.71
C TYR A 215 -8.39 -30.08 -17.84
N GLN A 216 -9.16 -29.04 -17.68
CA GLN A 216 -8.61 -27.69 -17.56
C GLN A 216 -8.55 -27.30 -16.10
N LEU A 217 -7.34 -27.07 -15.61
CA LEU A 217 -7.13 -26.35 -14.38
C LEU A 217 -7.14 -24.87 -14.66
N SER A 218 -8.15 -24.16 -14.22
CA SER A 218 -8.22 -22.72 -14.35
C SER A 218 -8.09 -22.05 -12.99
N VAL A 219 -7.13 -21.17 -12.85
CA VAL A 219 -7.01 -20.30 -11.67
C VAL A 219 -7.50 -18.93 -12.03
N VAL A 220 -8.52 -18.49 -11.31
CA VAL A 220 -9.08 -17.15 -11.46
C VAL A 220 -8.67 -16.33 -10.23
N ASP A 221 -7.71 -15.44 -10.42
CA ASP A 221 -7.31 -14.49 -9.39
C ASP A 221 -8.25 -13.29 -9.43
N ILE A 222 -8.81 -12.96 -8.28
CA ILE A 222 -9.67 -11.81 -8.09
C ILE A 222 -8.87 -10.84 -7.24
N ASN A 223 -8.40 -9.77 -7.84
CA ASN A 223 -7.71 -8.73 -7.12
C ASN A 223 -8.60 -8.23 -5.97
N PRO A 224 -8.01 -7.81 -4.83
CA PRO A 224 -8.77 -7.32 -3.68
C PRO A 224 -9.51 -6.01 -3.94
N THR A 225 -9.47 -5.50 -5.14
CA THR A 225 -10.30 -4.42 -5.64
C THR A 225 -11.71 -4.90 -5.77
N ILE A 226 -12.33 -5.09 -4.65
CA ILE A 226 -13.65 -5.55 -4.55
C ILE A 226 -14.57 -4.46 -5.02
N GLN A 227 -15.59 -4.90 -5.71
CA GLN A 227 -16.69 -4.08 -6.10
C GLN A 227 -17.27 -3.32 -4.93
N GLU A 228 -17.83 -2.18 -5.24
CA GLU A 228 -18.67 -1.48 -4.31
C GLU A 228 -19.91 -2.33 -4.03
N PHE A 229 -19.84 -3.11 -2.97
CA PHE A 229 -21.00 -3.86 -2.51
C PHE A 229 -21.96 -2.90 -1.83
N CYS A 230 -23.02 -2.59 -2.54
CA CYS A 230 -24.12 -1.83 -2.00
C CYS A 230 -25.15 -2.81 -1.44
N THR A 231 -25.48 -2.69 -0.18
CA THR A 231 -26.53 -3.47 0.46
C THR A 231 -27.84 -2.69 0.44
N PRO A 232 -28.97 -3.36 0.21
CA PRO A 232 -30.29 -2.74 0.44
C PRO A 232 -30.39 -2.28 1.90
N ALA A 233 -30.56 -0.99 2.13
CA ALA A 233 -30.89 -0.44 3.44
C ALA A 233 -32.41 -0.44 3.67
N PRO A 234 -32.87 -0.37 4.93
CA PRO A 234 -34.28 -0.13 5.21
C PRO A 234 -34.78 1.13 4.51
N GLY A 235 -35.84 1.01 3.69
CA GLY A 235 -36.35 2.10 2.84
C GLY A 235 -35.97 2.01 1.37
N GLY A 236 -35.29 0.94 0.92
CA GLY A 236 -35.00 0.67 -0.48
C GLY A 236 -33.82 1.43 -1.07
N GLN A 237 -33.06 2.18 -0.26
CA GLN A 237 -31.82 2.81 -0.69
C GLN A 237 -30.64 1.82 -0.58
N GLU A 238 -29.75 1.87 -1.55
CA GLU A 238 -28.51 1.11 -1.48
C GLU A 238 -27.46 1.87 -0.66
N THR A 239 -26.92 1.21 0.35
CA THR A 239 -25.82 1.77 1.16
C THR A 239 -24.50 1.18 0.73
N CYS A 240 -23.65 1.99 0.15
CA CYS A 240 -22.33 1.59 -0.32
C CYS A 240 -21.28 1.77 0.79
N LEU A 241 -20.62 0.67 1.15
CA LEU A 241 -19.76 0.61 2.34
C LEU A 241 -18.28 0.90 2.06
N VAL A 242 -17.87 0.96 0.81
CA VAL A 242 -16.44 1.06 0.44
C VAL A 242 -15.82 2.37 0.90
N ASN A 243 -16.45 3.51 0.64
CA ASN A 243 -15.91 4.81 1.04
C ASN A 243 -15.76 4.97 2.56
N PRO A 244 -16.78 4.69 3.37
CA PRO A 244 -16.65 4.70 4.82
C PRO A 244 -15.57 3.74 5.34
N TYR A 245 -15.46 2.57 4.74
CA TYR A 245 -14.44 1.59 5.07
C TYR A 245 -13.03 2.10 4.80
N LEU A 246 -12.78 2.64 3.59
CA LEU A 246 -11.49 3.21 3.22
C LEU A 246 -11.10 4.39 4.11
N LEU A 247 -12.04 5.32 4.36
CA LEU A 247 -11.80 6.44 5.25
C LEU A 247 -11.36 5.97 6.63
N LYS A 248 -12.07 4.99 7.19
CA LYS A 248 -11.77 4.43 8.51
C LYS A 248 -10.43 3.69 8.56
N ARG A 249 -9.99 3.07 7.45
CA ARG A 249 -8.74 2.30 7.40
C ARG A 249 -7.52 3.14 7.03
N LEU A 250 -7.69 4.14 6.19
CA LEU A 250 -6.58 4.90 5.64
C LEU A 250 -6.33 6.24 6.35
N TRP A 251 -7.22 6.72 7.24
CA TRP A 251 -7.02 8.01 7.90
C TRP A 251 -5.70 8.07 8.68
N PHE A 252 -5.37 7.03 9.45
CA PHE A 252 -4.16 6.99 10.26
C PHE A 252 -2.88 6.88 9.43
N PRO A 253 -2.74 5.95 8.44
CA PRO A 253 -1.63 5.95 7.51
C PRO A 253 -1.45 7.26 6.74
N SER A 254 -2.56 7.89 6.32
CA SER A 254 -2.54 9.18 5.62
C SER A 254 -2.02 10.31 6.52
N LEU A 255 -2.40 10.32 7.80
CA LEU A 255 -1.89 11.29 8.78
C LEU A 255 -0.37 11.13 8.96
N ILE A 256 0.12 9.90 9.12
CA ILE A 256 1.56 9.62 9.24
C ILE A 256 2.30 10.12 7.99
N LEU A 257 1.80 9.81 6.81
CA LEU A 257 2.41 10.25 5.55
C LEU A 257 2.48 11.79 5.47
N LEU A 258 1.40 12.47 5.85
CA LEU A 258 1.34 13.94 5.86
C LEU A 258 2.37 14.53 6.83
N LEU A 259 2.52 13.96 8.01
CA LEU A 259 3.53 14.38 8.99
C LEU A 259 4.95 14.17 8.47
N LEU A 260 5.21 13.05 7.79
CA LEU A 260 6.52 12.78 7.18
C LEU A 260 6.84 13.78 6.04
N ILE A 261 5.85 14.11 5.21
CA ILE A 261 6.01 15.14 4.17
C ILE A 261 6.29 16.50 4.80
N ALA A 262 5.54 16.89 5.83
CA ALA A 262 5.74 18.16 6.53
C ALA A 262 7.14 18.24 7.17
N ALA A 263 7.61 17.17 7.82
CA ALA A 263 8.95 17.07 8.37
C ALA A 263 10.03 17.14 7.30
N GLY A 264 9.82 16.49 6.15
CA GLY A 264 10.70 16.54 4.98
C GLY A 264 10.83 17.96 4.43
N VAL A 265 9.71 18.63 4.18
CA VAL A 265 9.68 20.02 3.71
C VAL A 265 10.38 20.97 4.70
N TRP A 266 10.06 20.82 6.00
CA TRP A 266 10.73 21.63 7.03
C TRP A 266 12.25 21.43 7.04
N SER A 267 12.69 20.15 6.95
CA SER A 267 14.12 19.80 6.89
C SER A 267 14.82 20.39 5.66
N LEU A 268 14.18 20.32 4.48
CA LEU A 268 14.69 20.90 3.24
C LEU A 268 14.79 22.43 3.33
N CYS A 269 13.77 23.09 3.86
CA CYS A 269 13.78 24.55 4.09
C CYS A 269 14.90 24.95 5.05
N LYS A 270 15.08 24.21 6.14
CA LYS A 270 16.18 24.45 7.09
C LYS A 270 17.55 24.25 6.43
N PHE A 271 17.71 23.18 5.65
CA PHE A 271 18.94 22.90 4.92
C PHE A 271 19.26 24.01 3.91
N ALA A 272 18.27 24.45 3.13
CA ALA A 272 18.43 25.54 2.18
C ALA A 272 18.86 26.86 2.86
N ARG A 273 18.28 27.20 4.03
CA ARG A 273 18.70 28.36 4.83
C ARG A 273 20.16 28.27 5.30
N LEU A 274 20.59 27.04 5.71
CA LEU A 274 21.95 26.83 6.15
C LEU A 274 22.99 26.95 5.03
N GLN A 275 22.60 26.62 3.79
CA GLN A 275 23.49 26.75 2.62
C GLN A 275 23.68 28.20 2.16
N LYS A 276 22.77 29.13 2.49
CA LYS A 276 22.92 30.51 2.15
C LYS A 276 24.21 31.08 2.75
N LYS A 277 25.03 31.75 1.92
CA LYS A 277 26.24 32.45 2.35
C LYS A 277 25.84 33.80 2.93
N TRP A 278 26.29 34.13 4.14
CA TRP A 278 26.05 35.41 4.72
C TRP A 278 27.08 36.41 4.14
N LYS A 279 26.63 37.63 3.90
CA LYS A 279 27.47 38.73 3.48
C LYS A 279 27.68 39.64 4.66
N LEU A 280 28.92 39.88 5.02
CA LEU A 280 29.32 40.83 6.06
C LEU A 280 29.80 42.08 5.36
N ARG A 281 29.13 43.20 5.53
CA ARG A 281 29.58 44.52 5.08
C ARG A 281 30.34 45.16 6.21
N ILE A 282 31.56 45.54 5.93
CA ILE A 282 32.53 46.06 6.88
C ILE A 282 32.85 47.48 6.47
N ARG A 283 32.66 48.44 7.40
CA ARG A 283 33.03 49.84 7.27
C ARG A 283 34.06 50.17 8.32
N PHE A 284 35.12 50.80 7.90
CA PHE A 284 36.18 51.32 8.77
C PHE A 284 35.92 52.82 9.03
N GLU A 285 36.05 53.26 10.28
CA GLU A 285 35.71 54.64 10.68
C GLU A 285 36.73 55.67 10.16
N ASP A 286 37.97 55.23 9.88
CA ASP A 286 39.06 56.10 9.41
C ASP A 286 39.07 56.34 7.89
N ASN A 287 38.25 55.67 7.12
CA ASN A 287 38.19 55.87 5.67
C ASN A 287 37.21 56.99 5.31
N THR A 288 37.74 58.09 4.81
CA THR A 288 37.01 59.28 4.28
C THR A 288 36.28 58.97 2.96
N GLU A 289 36.54 57.84 2.32
CA GLU A 289 35.85 57.34 1.15
C GLU A 289 34.92 56.19 1.59
N ASP A 290 33.70 56.13 1.01
CA ASP A 290 32.64 55.16 1.32
C ASP A 290 33.00 53.70 0.90
N GLU A 291 34.24 53.27 1.14
CA GLU A 291 34.69 51.92 0.81
C GLU A 291 34.16 50.88 1.82
N GLU A 292 33.15 50.13 1.39
CA GLU A 292 32.66 48.99 2.11
C GLU A 292 33.37 47.69 1.66
N LYS A 293 34.08 47.03 2.57
CA LYS A 293 34.64 45.69 2.29
C LYS A 293 33.54 44.63 2.48
N LEU A 294 33.36 43.79 1.46
CA LEU A 294 32.39 42.69 1.51
C LEU A 294 33.08 41.34 1.81
N CYS A 295 32.80 40.76 2.95
CA CYS A 295 33.28 39.43 3.29
C CYS A 295 32.15 38.39 3.23
N ILE A 296 32.44 37.21 2.70
CA ILE A 296 31.46 36.11 2.55
C ILE A 296 31.71 35.07 3.64
N LEU A 297 30.68 34.78 4.44
CA LEU A 297 30.75 33.81 5.52
C LEU A 297 29.78 32.61 5.30
N PRO A 298 30.26 31.51 4.69
CA PRO A 298 29.49 30.28 4.60
C PRO A 298 29.26 29.65 5.96
N ASN A 299 28.29 28.74 6.02
CA ASN A 299 28.01 27.95 7.25
C ASN A 299 29.26 27.14 7.66
N LYS A 300 29.50 27.04 8.96
CA LYS A 300 30.66 26.36 9.59
C LYS A 300 32.04 26.91 9.20
N LYS A 301 32.08 28.07 8.55
CA LYS A 301 33.33 28.77 8.23
C LYS A 301 33.56 29.91 9.21
N LYS A 302 34.81 30.41 9.22
CA LYS A 302 35.28 31.53 10.04
C LYS A 302 35.98 32.56 9.16
N ILE A 303 35.92 33.80 9.57
CA ILE A 303 36.64 34.96 8.98
C ILE A 303 37.59 35.46 10.05
N GLY A 304 38.85 35.64 9.70
CA GLY A 304 39.87 36.22 10.58
C GLY A 304 39.67 37.71 10.79
N ILE A 305 40.09 38.21 11.94
CA ILE A 305 40.16 39.62 12.29
C ILE A 305 41.62 39.93 12.57
N GLY A 306 42.24 40.79 11.70
CA GLY A 306 43.67 41.07 11.74
C GLY A 306 44.52 40.18 10.85
N GLU A 307 43.90 39.33 10.02
CA GLU A 307 44.59 38.45 9.07
C GLU A 307 44.70 39.14 7.71
N ASP A 308 45.87 39.06 7.08
CA ASP A 308 46.07 39.59 5.73
C ASP A 308 45.55 38.57 4.69
N SER A 309 44.26 38.62 4.43
CA SER A 309 43.57 37.70 3.52
C SER A 309 42.40 38.45 2.81
N PRO A 310 42.09 38.14 1.56
CA PRO A 310 41.00 38.80 0.83
C PRO A 310 39.64 38.69 1.48
N ASN A 311 39.40 37.66 2.27
CA ASN A 311 38.11 37.42 2.98
C ASN A 311 38.31 37.50 4.50
N SER A 312 39.01 38.52 4.96
CA SER A 312 39.26 38.80 6.37
C SER A 312 38.89 40.24 6.71
N ILE A 313 38.84 40.55 7.98
CA ILE A 313 38.64 41.91 8.51
C ILE A 313 40.00 42.48 8.84
N ASP A 314 40.41 43.52 8.14
CA ASP A 314 41.71 44.17 8.34
C ASP A 314 41.71 44.85 9.70
N CYS A 315 42.85 44.77 10.39
CA CYS A 315 43.06 45.37 11.69
C CYS A 315 44.52 45.85 11.79
N PRO A 316 44.80 47.04 12.32
CA PRO A 316 46.16 47.51 12.45
C PRO A 316 47.02 46.56 13.32
N GLY A 317 48.27 46.30 12.90
CA GLY A 317 49.25 45.53 13.64
C GLY A 317 49.54 44.12 13.12
N GLY A 318 48.82 43.65 12.10
CA GLY A 318 49.14 42.36 11.43
C GLY A 318 48.94 41.08 12.25
N GLU A 319 48.42 41.20 13.47
CA GLU A 319 48.19 40.07 14.35
C GLU A 319 46.72 39.62 14.32
N ILE A 320 46.50 38.28 14.23
CA ILE A 320 45.15 37.71 14.28
C ILE A 320 44.58 37.88 15.68
N ARG A 321 43.60 38.75 15.85
CA ARG A 321 43.00 39.10 17.16
C ARG A 321 41.78 38.23 17.48
N GLY A 322 41.18 37.62 16.48
CA GLY A 322 40.02 36.76 16.68
C GLY A 322 39.41 36.27 15.37
N HIS A 323 38.31 35.60 15.45
CA HIS A 323 37.57 35.10 14.31
C HIS A 323 36.08 35.34 14.49
N LEU A 324 35.39 35.75 13.43
CA LEU A 324 33.93 35.61 13.31
C LEU A 324 33.59 34.24 12.80
N GLN A 325 32.94 33.42 13.61
CA GLN A 325 32.58 32.04 13.27
C GLN A 325 31.07 31.89 13.13
N ARG A 326 30.62 31.43 11.96
CA ARG A 326 29.23 31.07 11.77
C ARG A 326 28.99 29.58 12.13
N GLN A 327 28.00 29.34 12.98
CA GLN A 327 27.52 27.99 13.32
C GLN A 327 25.98 27.94 13.11
N GLY A 328 25.55 27.45 11.97
CA GLY A 328 24.14 27.45 11.59
C GLY A 328 23.61 28.88 11.38
N GLU A 329 22.63 29.28 12.14
CA GLU A 329 22.02 30.62 12.12
C GLU A 329 22.62 31.56 13.17
N LYS A 330 23.67 31.15 13.87
CA LYS A 330 24.34 31.94 14.92
C LYS A 330 25.71 32.35 14.47
N LEU A 331 26.07 33.60 14.83
CA LEU A 331 27.41 34.15 14.64
C LEU A 331 28.09 34.29 16.02
N TYR A 332 29.33 33.89 16.08
CA TYR A 332 30.13 33.98 17.28
C TYR A 332 31.40 34.79 16.98
N LEU A 333 31.79 35.63 17.93
CA LEU A 333 33.12 36.19 18.01
C LEU A 333 33.97 35.27 18.90
N VAL A 334 35.09 34.80 18.37
CA VAL A 334 36.05 33.96 19.09
C VAL A 334 37.38 34.70 19.14
N PRO A 335 37.77 35.33 20.26
CA PRO A 335 39.03 36.00 20.38
C PRO A 335 40.19 35.00 20.41
N THR A 336 41.38 35.43 19.96
CA THR A 336 42.61 34.68 20.21
C THR A 336 43.11 34.98 21.65
N PRO A 337 43.92 34.09 22.28
CA PRO A 337 44.40 34.29 23.66
C PRO A 337 45.11 35.61 23.88
N GLU A 338 45.86 36.11 22.87
CA GLU A 338 46.62 37.34 22.92
C GLU A 338 45.87 38.53 22.29
N GLY A 339 44.70 38.24 21.66
CA GLY A 339 43.93 39.21 20.91
C GLY A 339 43.14 40.18 21.81
N ASN A 340 43.50 41.48 21.78
CA ASN A 340 42.69 42.49 22.44
C ASN A 340 41.59 42.94 21.46
N ILE A 341 40.35 42.48 21.70
CA ILE A 341 39.19 42.83 20.85
C ILE A 341 37.97 43.14 21.75
N GLN A 342 37.23 44.16 21.36
CA GLN A 342 36.01 44.55 22.02
C GLN A 342 34.83 44.41 21.07
N LEU A 343 33.69 43.98 21.57
CA LEU A 343 32.40 43.92 20.87
C LEU A 343 31.46 44.96 21.51
N ASN A 344 31.04 45.95 20.73
CA ASN A 344 30.19 47.04 21.21
C ASN A 344 30.75 47.67 22.50
N ASN A 345 32.05 48.02 22.48
CA ASN A 345 32.81 48.61 23.61
C ASN A 345 32.97 47.72 24.87
N LYS A 346 32.68 46.40 24.74
CA LYS A 346 32.91 45.44 25.83
C LYS A 346 34.04 44.49 25.46
N LYS A 347 35.05 44.35 26.32
CA LYS A 347 36.16 43.42 26.10
C LYS A 347 35.66 41.99 26.03
N VAL A 348 36.07 41.24 24.98
CA VAL A 348 35.69 39.83 24.76
C VAL A 348 36.89 38.93 25.04
N THR A 349 36.80 38.07 26.02
CA THR A 349 37.86 37.13 26.43
C THR A 349 37.49 35.65 26.11
N SER A 350 36.25 35.37 25.75
CA SER A 350 35.77 34.03 25.40
C SER A 350 34.81 34.07 24.25
N LYS A 351 34.48 32.91 23.69
CA LYS A 351 33.53 32.75 22.61
C LYS A 351 32.17 33.41 22.93
N THR A 352 31.84 34.49 22.25
CA THR A 352 30.66 35.33 22.51
C THR A 352 29.67 35.28 21.35
N LEU A 353 28.40 35.09 21.65
CA LEU A 353 27.31 35.08 20.65
C LEU A 353 26.99 36.53 20.22
N ILE A 354 26.96 36.76 18.92
CA ILE A 354 26.50 38.02 18.34
C ILE A 354 25.04 37.87 17.95
N THR A 355 24.15 38.59 18.62
CA THR A 355 22.70 38.53 18.39
C THR A 355 22.22 39.59 17.39
N ASN A 356 22.88 40.72 17.31
CA ASN A 356 22.50 41.86 16.49
C ASN A 356 22.99 41.69 15.06
N SER A 357 22.19 42.16 14.09
CA SER A 357 22.59 42.20 12.66
C SER A 357 23.60 43.35 12.35
N ARG A 358 23.75 44.28 13.26
CA ARG A 358 24.78 45.35 13.20
C ARG A 358 25.50 45.36 14.54
N PHE A 359 26.82 45.41 14.50
CA PHE A 359 27.67 45.48 15.68
C PHE A 359 28.99 46.16 15.35
N THR A 360 29.67 46.66 16.36
CA THR A 360 30.94 47.30 16.26
C THR A 360 32.03 46.47 16.89
N LEU A 361 33.12 46.26 16.19
CA LEU A 361 34.34 45.66 16.73
C LEU A 361 35.32 46.80 16.94
N ASN A 362 35.95 46.84 18.10
CA ASN A 362 37.03 47.73 18.38
C ASN A 362 38.32 46.93 18.58
N CYS A 363 39.37 47.26 17.82
CA CYS A 363 40.65 46.59 17.81
C CYS A 363 41.75 47.62 18.22
N PRO A 364 42.01 47.86 19.53
CA PRO A 364 43.02 48.79 19.94
C PRO A 364 44.42 48.38 19.42
N ASP A 365 45.18 49.31 18.92
CA ASP A 365 46.55 49.05 18.51
C ASP A 365 47.52 48.99 19.72
N SER A 366 48.80 48.71 19.49
CA SER A 366 49.83 48.67 20.50
C SER A 366 50.05 50.01 21.24
N ARG A 367 49.60 51.14 20.62
CA ARG A 367 49.63 52.50 21.20
C ARG A 367 48.30 52.90 21.83
N GLN A 368 47.39 51.94 22.06
CA GLN A 368 46.04 52.15 22.64
C GLN A 368 45.12 53.08 21.82
N ARG A 369 45.41 53.28 20.54
CA ARG A 369 44.48 53.96 19.65
C ARG A 369 43.37 53.02 19.24
N ASP A 370 42.12 53.46 19.42
CA ASP A 370 40.94 52.72 19.04
C ASP A 370 40.80 52.61 17.53
N TYR A 371 40.63 51.41 17.04
CA TYR A 371 40.32 51.16 15.62
C TYR A 371 38.94 50.51 15.51
N GLN A 372 37.96 51.32 15.13
CA GLN A 372 36.56 50.92 15.14
C GLN A 372 36.11 50.41 13.79
N ILE A 373 35.47 49.25 13.81
CA ILE A 373 34.99 48.53 12.63
C ILE A 373 33.50 48.27 12.77
N ASN A 374 32.72 48.86 11.89
CA ASN A 374 31.28 48.64 11.87
C ASN A 374 30.93 47.47 10.93
N VAL A 375 30.27 46.45 11.46
CA VAL A 375 29.91 45.24 10.72
C VAL A 375 28.39 45.11 10.61
N LYS A 376 27.89 44.92 9.40
CA LYS A 376 26.49 44.64 9.09
C LYS A 376 26.37 43.26 8.48
N ILE A 377 25.50 42.42 9.04
CA ILE A 377 25.23 41.09 8.54
C ILE A 377 24.02 41.12 7.59
N GLU A 378 24.17 40.56 6.39
CA GLU A 378 23.10 40.28 5.44
C GLU A 378 22.97 38.75 5.28
N LYS A 379 21.82 38.21 5.68
CA LYS A 379 21.55 36.75 5.71
C LYS A 379 20.93 36.26 4.43
#